data_b6442696e65374553a44a87ba169eb57
#
_entry.id   b6442696e65374553a44a87ba169eb57
#
_cell.length_a   1.000
_cell.length_b   1.000
_cell.length_c   1.000
_cell.angle_alpha   90.00
_cell.angle_beta   90.00
_cell.angle_gamma   90.00
#
_symmetry.space_group_name_H-M   'P 1'
#
loop_
_entity.id
_entity.type
_entity.pdbx_description
1 polymer ?
#
loop_
_entity_poly.entity_id
_entity_poly.type
_entity_poly.pdbx_seq_one_letter_code
_entity_poly.pdbx_strand_id
1 'polypeptide(L)'
;MAKLFGRSILQWVLILIGLAVVASFSVVAVDATDYVFSTQKFCAHTCHVMESTVYQELQKSKHWNTPTGVRPHCANCHVSRHLSLAMLDHIHGTKELVVWLFNDFSKPDSFEKFRPGAANDVRMRMLADNSKHCKTCHTMEAIKPERVRGQNAHNDALKNGNSNCIACHYNLVHKEIEPSKQFLDAAALYIGSAGSSEEQTEDEFSGEGGDVL
;
A
#
# COMPACT_ATOMS: atom_id res chain seq x y z
N MET A 1 10.28 17.20 -55.04
CA MET A 1 10.02 16.82 -53.67
C MET A 1 9.85 15.29 -53.59
N ALA A 2 10.61 14.62 -52.73
CA ALA A 2 10.51 13.15 -52.59
C ALA A 2 9.15 12.79 -52.01
N LYS A 3 8.51 11.78 -52.58
CA LYS A 3 7.24 11.21 -52.12
C LYS A 3 7.49 9.86 -51.47
N LEU A 4 7.08 9.67 -50.24
CA LEU A 4 7.08 8.38 -49.57
C LEU A 4 5.60 7.98 -49.37
N PHE A 5 5.21 6.80 -49.91
CA PHE A 5 3.81 6.32 -49.87
C PHE A 5 2.76 7.36 -50.32
N GLY A 6 3.03 8.09 -51.43
CA GLY A 6 2.10 9.06 -52.01
C GLY A 6 2.00 10.42 -51.33
N ARG A 7 2.64 10.66 -50.16
CA ARG A 7 2.69 11.94 -49.43
C ARG A 7 4.06 12.60 -49.57
N SER A 8 4.10 13.95 -49.52
CA SER A 8 5.36 14.68 -49.48
C SER A 8 6.03 14.48 -48.13
N ILE A 9 7.36 14.61 -48.09
CA ILE A 9 8.15 14.55 -46.84
C ILE A 9 7.63 15.57 -45.84
N LEU A 10 7.27 16.77 -46.30
CA LEU A 10 6.72 17.81 -45.45
C LEU A 10 5.41 17.35 -44.76
N GLN A 11 4.52 16.68 -45.47
CA GLN A 11 3.28 16.15 -44.88
C GLN A 11 3.56 15.11 -43.78
N TRP A 12 4.56 14.23 -43.99
CA TRP A 12 4.96 13.26 -42.96
C TRP A 12 5.57 13.95 -41.75
N VAL A 13 6.40 14.99 -41.93
CA VAL A 13 6.96 15.78 -40.82
C VAL A 13 5.86 16.45 -40.03
N LEU A 14 4.87 17.07 -40.68
CA LEU A 14 3.74 17.70 -39.98
C LEU A 14 2.87 16.69 -39.21
N ILE A 15 2.66 15.48 -39.77
CA ILE A 15 1.94 14.41 -39.09
C ILE A 15 2.70 13.97 -37.83
N LEU A 16 4.01 13.77 -37.93
CA LEU A 16 4.85 13.36 -36.80
C LEU A 16 4.87 14.43 -35.70
N ILE A 17 4.98 15.71 -36.07
CA ILE A 17 4.89 16.82 -35.12
C ILE A 17 3.51 16.82 -34.45
N GLY A 18 2.44 16.69 -35.22
CA GLY A 18 1.07 16.65 -34.67
C GLY A 18 0.89 15.49 -33.69
N LEU A 19 1.37 14.30 -34.04
CA LEU A 19 1.33 13.14 -33.13
C LEU A 19 2.16 13.35 -31.86
N ALA A 20 3.35 13.95 -31.98
CA ALA A 20 4.18 14.28 -30.81
C ALA A 20 3.50 15.29 -29.89
N VAL A 21 2.86 16.31 -30.45
CA VAL A 21 2.09 17.31 -29.66
C VAL A 21 0.91 16.65 -28.93
N VAL A 22 0.13 15.82 -29.64
CA VAL A 22 -1.00 15.08 -29.02
C VAL A 22 -0.52 14.14 -27.93
N ALA A 23 0.55 13.38 -28.18
CA ALA A 23 1.13 12.50 -27.19
C ALA A 23 1.60 13.26 -25.94
N SER A 24 2.33 14.36 -26.13
CA SER A 24 2.80 15.19 -25.01
C SER A 24 1.64 15.77 -24.21
N PHE A 25 0.61 16.29 -24.87
CA PHE A 25 -0.58 16.79 -24.21
C PHE A 25 -1.31 15.70 -23.43
N SER A 26 -1.41 14.51 -24.01
CA SER A 26 -2.04 13.35 -23.32
C SER A 26 -1.29 12.97 -22.05
N VAL A 27 0.04 12.94 -22.08
CA VAL A 27 0.85 12.64 -20.88
C VAL A 27 0.62 13.71 -19.79
N VAL A 28 0.66 14.99 -20.15
CA VAL A 28 0.43 16.09 -19.20
C VAL A 28 -1.00 16.02 -18.62
N ALA A 29 -2.00 15.73 -19.45
CA ALA A 29 -3.37 15.61 -19.00
C ALA A 29 -3.57 14.44 -18.03
N VAL A 30 -2.93 13.30 -18.29
CA VAL A 30 -2.97 12.12 -17.41
C VAL A 30 -2.27 12.44 -16.08
N ASP A 31 -1.08 13.05 -16.11
CA ASP A 31 -0.33 13.43 -14.93
C ASP A 31 -1.11 14.43 -14.05
N ALA A 32 -1.69 15.46 -14.68
CA ALA A 32 -2.53 16.42 -13.97
C ALA A 32 -3.78 15.76 -13.33
N THR A 33 -4.37 14.79 -14.01
CA THR A 33 -5.51 14.03 -13.51
C THR A 33 -5.09 13.19 -12.30
N ASP A 34 -3.99 12.45 -12.40
CA ASP A 34 -3.42 11.66 -11.30
C ASP A 34 -3.12 12.54 -10.09
N TYR A 35 -2.48 13.71 -10.31
CA TYR A 35 -2.21 14.67 -9.26
C TYR A 35 -3.48 15.09 -8.50
N VAL A 36 -4.56 15.43 -9.20
CA VAL A 36 -5.84 15.84 -8.58
C VAL A 36 -6.44 14.69 -7.76
N PHE A 37 -6.51 13.49 -8.34
CA PHE A 37 -7.10 12.31 -7.68
C PHE A 37 -6.26 11.78 -6.53
N SER A 38 -4.97 12.08 -6.50
CA SER A 38 -4.05 11.69 -5.41
C SER A 38 -4.00 12.72 -4.26
N THR A 39 -4.71 13.85 -4.36
CA THR A 39 -4.71 14.83 -3.26
C THR A 39 -5.48 14.35 -2.04
N GLN A 40 -5.00 14.75 -0.86
CA GLN A 40 -5.72 14.52 0.41
C GLN A 40 -7.15 15.06 0.35
N LYS A 41 -7.33 16.23 -0.27
CA LYS A 41 -8.64 16.88 -0.40
C LYS A 41 -9.60 16.01 -1.21
N PHE A 42 -9.15 15.45 -2.33
CA PHE A 42 -9.97 14.56 -3.13
C PHE A 42 -10.34 13.29 -2.36
N CYS A 43 -9.34 12.57 -1.83
CA CYS A 43 -9.56 11.29 -1.17
C CYS A 43 -10.41 11.41 0.10
N ALA A 44 -10.19 12.46 0.89
CA ALA A 44 -10.83 12.58 2.20
C ALA A 44 -12.21 13.28 2.17
N HIS A 45 -12.45 14.18 1.20
CA HIS A 45 -13.60 15.09 1.27
C HIS A 45 -14.56 15.00 0.07
N THR A 46 -14.22 14.25 -0.98
CA THR A 46 -15.14 14.08 -2.12
C THR A 46 -16.31 13.17 -1.77
N CYS A 47 -16.06 12.13 -0.98
CA CYS A 47 -17.10 11.21 -0.50
C CYS A 47 -17.29 11.39 1.00
N HIS A 48 -18.50 11.76 1.41
CA HIS A 48 -18.83 12.02 2.81
C HIS A 48 -18.54 10.82 3.73
N VAL A 49 -18.67 9.58 3.23
CA VAL A 49 -18.34 8.39 4.01
C VAL A 49 -16.84 8.32 4.34
N MET A 50 -15.98 8.74 3.43
CA MET A 50 -14.54 8.79 3.67
C MET A 50 -14.19 9.85 4.72
N GLU A 51 -14.81 11.01 4.64
CA GLU A 51 -14.62 12.10 5.58
C GLU A 51 -15.07 11.74 6.99
N SER A 52 -16.25 11.12 7.11
CA SER A 52 -16.86 10.78 8.41
C SER A 52 -16.30 9.52 9.07
N THR A 53 -15.54 8.70 8.33
CA THR A 53 -15.00 7.42 8.83
C THR A 53 -13.47 7.37 8.75
N VAL A 54 -12.91 6.86 7.67
CA VAL A 54 -11.48 6.54 7.54
C VAL A 54 -10.56 7.75 7.68
N TYR A 55 -11.02 8.95 7.29
CA TYR A 55 -10.24 10.16 7.49
C TYR A 55 -10.16 10.55 8.97
N GLN A 56 -11.25 10.41 9.73
CA GLN A 56 -11.25 10.62 11.17
C GLN A 56 -10.33 9.62 11.91
N GLU A 57 -10.29 8.38 11.41
CA GLU A 57 -9.41 7.34 11.94
C GLU A 57 -7.94 7.66 11.66
N LEU A 58 -7.61 8.09 10.44
CA LEU A 58 -6.27 8.55 10.08
C LEU A 58 -5.80 9.67 11.03
N GLN A 59 -6.65 10.67 11.29
CA GLN A 59 -6.32 11.80 12.17
C GLN A 59 -6.04 11.38 13.62
N LYS A 60 -6.56 10.25 14.06
CA LYS A 60 -6.31 9.68 15.40
C LYS A 60 -5.09 8.76 15.42
N SER A 61 -4.57 8.37 14.28
CA SER A 61 -3.47 7.42 14.16
C SER A 61 -2.11 8.03 14.56
N LYS A 62 -1.14 7.15 14.84
CA LYS A 62 0.25 7.54 15.05
C LYS A 62 0.90 8.13 13.80
N HIS A 63 0.42 7.75 12.60
CA HIS A 63 0.90 8.30 11.34
C HIS A 63 0.49 9.76 11.11
N TRP A 64 -0.61 10.20 11.72
CA TRP A 64 -1.01 11.60 11.68
C TRP A 64 -0.37 12.42 12.80
N ASN A 65 -0.24 11.83 13.99
CA ASN A 65 0.30 12.47 15.17
C ASN A 65 1.75 12.06 15.41
N THR A 66 2.63 12.34 14.45
CA THR A 66 4.04 11.98 14.51
C THR A 66 4.85 13.04 15.27
N PRO A 67 5.87 12.65 16.05
CA PRO A 67 6.77 13.60 16.70
C PRO A 67 7.55 14.49 15.73
N THR A 68 7.75 14.02 14.51
CA THR A 68 8.50 14.72 13.45
C THR A 68 7.65 15.72 12.67
N GLY A 69 6.32 15.72 12.85
CA GLY A 69 5.39 16.54 12.08
C GLY A 69 5.11 16.04 10.66
N VAL A 70 5.75 14.96 10.21
CA VAL A 70 5.47 14.34 8.89
C VAL A 70 4.11 13.66 8.94
N ARG A 71 3.21 14.06 8.05
CA ARG A 71 1.85 13.49 7.94
C ARG A 71 1.64 12.91 6.55
N PRO A 72 1.59 11.58 6.42
CA PRO A 72 1.30 10.96 5.15
C PRO A 72 -0.14 11.23 4.70
N HIS A 73 -0.32 11.46 3.41
CA HIS A 73 -1.62 11.55 2.77
C HIS A 73 -2.15 10.16 2.44
N CYS A 74 -3.46 10.05 2.14
CA CYS A 74 -4.08 8.80 1.71
C CYS A 74 -3.30 8.14 0.56
N ALA A 75 -2.94 8.91 -0.45
CA ALA A 75 -2.21 8.44 -1.62
C ALA A 75 -0.81 7.87 -1.27
N ASN A 76 -0.14 8.34 -0.22
CA ASN A 76 1.17 7.82 0.15
C ASN A 76 1.15 6.33 0.52
N CYS A 77 0.01 5.83 1.00
CA CYS A 77 -0.18 4.43 1.36
C CYS A 77 -0.99 3.65 0.32
N HIS A 78 -1.86 4.32 -0.46
CA HIS A 78 -2.83 3.67 -1.34
C HIS A 78 -2.57 3.81 -2.83
N VAL A 79 -1.71 4.74 -3.25
CA VAL A 79 -1.42 5.02 -4.67
C VAL A 79 0.08 4.93 -4.93
N SER A 80 0.46 4.25 -5.99
CA SER A 80 1.84 4.08 -6.43
C SER A 80 2.44 5.40 -6.90
N ARG A 81 3.75 5.60 -6.70
CA ARG A 81 4.43 6.83 -7.13
C ARG A 81 4.71 6.88 -8.64
N HIS A 82 4.78 5.73 -9.31
CA HIS A 82 4.96 5.68 -10.76
C HIS A 82 3.63 5.86 -11.46
N LEU A 83 3.53 6.82 -12.38
CA LEU A 83 2.30 7.21 -13.06
C LEU A 83 1.53 6.00 -13.64
N SER A 84 2.21 5.08 -14.31
CA SER A 84 1.57 3.89 -14.89
C SER A 84 0.93 2.98 -13.83
N LEU A 85 1.56 2.82 -12.66
CA LEU A 85 1.05 2.03 -11.55
C LEU A 85 -0.03 2.80 -10.78
N ALA A 86 0.11 4.12 -10.63
CA ALA A 86 -0.91 4.98 -10.05
C ALA A 86 -2.21 4.92 -10.85
N MET A 87 -2.13 4.93 -12.18
CA MET A 87 -3.30 4.73 -13.04
C MET A 87 -3.98 3.38 -12.80
N LEU A 88 -3.21 2.31 -12.64
CA LEU A 88 -3.77 0.99 -12.31
C LEU A 88 -4.42 0.99 -10.93
N ASP A 89 -3.81 1.64 -9.94
CA ASP A 89 -4.39 1.78 -8.60
C ASP A 89 -5.72 2.56 -8.66
N HIS A 90 -5.81 3.63 -9.45
CA HIS A 90 -7.06 4.37 -9.65
C HIS A 90 -8.12 3.55 -10.40
N ILE A 91 -7.72 2.76 -11.41
CA ILE A 91 -8.64 1.83 -12.10
C ILE A 91 -9.18 0.79 -11.11
N HIS A 92 -8.34 0.21 -10.27
CA HIS A 92 -8.79 -0.70 -9.22
C HIS A 92 -9.72 0.01 -8.21
N GLY A 93 -9.46 1.27 -7.91
CA GLY A 93 -10.30 2.10 -7.04
C GLY A 93 -11.67 2.42 -7.65
N THR A 94 -11.84 2.37 -8.99
CA THR A 94 -13.16 2.60 -9.62
C THR A 94 -14.19 1.54 -9.24
N LYS A 95 -13.77 0.33 -8.90
CA LYS A 95 -14.63 -0.71 -8.32
C LYS A 95 -15.35 -0.20 -7.06
N GLU A 96 -14.62 0.50 -6.21
CA GLU A 96 -15.16 1.05 -4.96
C GLU A 96 -16.17 2.18 -5.24
N LEU A 97 -15.93 2.98 -6.28
CA LEU A 97 -16.89 3.99 -6.74
C LEU A 97 -18.18 3.34 -7.24
N VAL A 98 -18.09 2.24 -8.01
CA VAL A 98 -19.26 1.47 -8.45
C VAL A 98 -20.04 0.93 -7.25
N VAL A 99 -19.33 0.34 -6.27
CA VAL A 99 -19.96 -0.13 -5.03
C VAL A 99 -20.68 1.02 -4.32
N TRP A 100 -20.03 2.21 -4.24
CA TRP A 100 -20.63 3.40 -3.63
C TRP A 100 -21.90 3.86 -4.34
N LEU A 101 -21.97 3.79 -5.66
CA LEU A 101 -23.15 4.19 -6.43
C LEU A 101 -24.37 3.27 -6.19
N PHE A 102 -24.15 2.01 -5.87
CA PHE A 102 -25.21 1.01 -5.66
C PHE A 102 -25.50 0.72 -4.18
N ASN A 103 -24.77 1.34 -3.24
CA ASN A 103 -24.99 1.15 -1.81
C ASN A 103 -25.22 2.50 -1.12
N ASP A 104 -26.19 2.54 -0.24
CA ASP A 104 -26.48 3.72 0.58
C ASP A 104 -25.54 3.78 1.78
N PHE A 105 -24.38 4.40 1.60
CA PHE A 105 -23.43 4.65 2.68
C PHE A 105 -23.77 5.87 3.56
N SER A 106 -24.94 6.48 3.39
CA SER A 106 -25.46 7.47 4.35
C SER A 106 -25.81 6.82 5.69
N LYS A 107 -26.06 5.52 5.68
CA LYS A 107 -26.33 4.73 6.89
C LYS A 107 -24.99 4.25 7.50
N PRO A 108 -24.73 4.51 8.78
CA PRO A 108 -23.47 4.13 9.44
C PRO A 108 -23.11 2.65 9.29
N ASP A 109 -24.11 1.77 9.40
CA ASP A 109 -23.90 0.31 9.34
C ASP A 109 -23.55 -0.21 7.93
N SER A 110 -23.90 0.52 6.88
CA SER A 110 -23.64 0.09 5.50
C SER A 110 -22.14 0.03 5.21
N PHE A 111 -21.40 1.06 5.61
CA PHE A 111 -19.95 1.09 5.45
C PHE A 111 -19.24 0.05 6.33
N GLU A 112 -19.70 -0.14 7.56
CA GLU A 112 -19.10 -1.13 8.47
C GLU A 112 -19.26 -2.57 7.96
N LYS A 113 -20.35 -2.89 7.28
CA LYS A 113 -20.54 -4.20 6.61
C LYS A 113 -19.60 -4.39 5.42
N PHE A 114 -19.32 -3.32 4.69
CA PHE A 114 -18.42 -3.34 3.54
C PHE A 114 -16.94 -3.36 3.93
N ARG A 115 -16.58 -2.72 5.03
CA ARG A 115 -15.22 -2.49 5.50
C ARG A 115 -14.32 -3.75 5.56
N PRO A 116 -14.77 -4.93 6.06
CA PRO A 116 -13.90 -6.11 6.13
C PRO A 116 -13.40 -6.57 4.76
N GLY A 117 -14.25 -6.54 3.75
CA GLY A 117 -13.88 -6.86 2.36
C GLY A 117 -12.88 -5.88 1.79
N ALA A 118 -13.14 -4.58 1.93
CA ALA A 118 -12.24 -3.52 1.47
C ALA A 118 -10.88 -3.60 2.18
N ALA A 119 -10.86 -3.84 3.50
CA ALA A 119 -9.63 -4.02 4.26
C ALA A 119 -8.82 -5.22 3.77
N ASN A 120 -9.48 -6.35 3.49
CA ASN A 120 -8.82 -7.53 2.94
C ASN A 120 -8.21 -7.24 1.56
N ASP A 121 -8.95 -6.62 0.65
CA ASP A 121 -8.49 -6.28 -0.70
C ASP A 121 -7.23 -5.39 -0.67
N VAL A 122 -7.20 -4.40 0.21
CA VAL A 122 -6.03 -3.52 0.39
C VAL A 122 -4.85 -4.27 0.98
N ARG A 123 -5.08 -5.06 2.03
CA ARG A 123 -4.02 -5.86 2.68
C ARG A 123 -3.39 -6.85 1.71
N MET A 124 -4.18 -7.56 0.92
CA MET A 124 -3.69 -8.50 -0.09
C MET A 124 -2.86 -7.81 -1.18
N ARG A 125 -3.26 -6.63 -1.64
CA ARG A 125 -2.47 -5.84 -2.60
C ARG A 125 -1.15 -5.38 -2.00
N MET A 126 -1.16 -4.84 -0.79
CA MET A 126 0.06 -4.41 -0.08
C MET A 126 0.99 -5.58 0.23
N LEU A 127 0.45 -6.77 0.47
CA LEU A 127 1.22 -7.99 0.67
C LEU A 127 1.89 -8.42 -0.65
N ALA A 128 1.14 -8.44 -1.75
CA ALA A 128 1.63 -8.82 -3.07
C ALA A 128 2.73 -7.88 -3.60
N ASP A 129 2.67 -6.59 -3.30
CA ASP A 129 3.67 -5.60 -3.72
C ASP A 129 4.82 -5.41 -2.71
N ASN A 130 4.92 -6.32 -1.74
CA ASN A 130 5.96 -6.32 -0.71
C ASN A 130 6.00 -5.01 0.09
N SER A 131 4.85 -4.47 0.43
CA SER A 131 4.70 -3.25 1.25
C SER A 131 5.51 -2.06 0.71
N LYS A 132 5.61 -1.93 -0.63
CA LYS A 132 6.43 -0.89 -1.30
C LYS A 132 6.10 0.53 -0.80
N HIS A 133 4.83 0.80 -0.50
CA HIS A 133 4.39 2.11 -0.02
C HIS A 133 4.96 2.45 1.36
N CYS A 134 5.06 1.48 2.26
CA CYS A 134 5.69 1.66 3.58
C CYS A 134 7.17 2.01 3.44
N LYS A 135 7.86 1.32 2.54
CA LYS A 135 9.30 1.46 2.27
C LYS A 135 9.68 2.78 1.60
N THR A 136 8.71 3.58 1.15
CA THR A 136 9.00 4.94 0.65
C THR A 136 9.40 5.92 1.75
N CYS A 137 9.01 5.64 3.01
CA CYS A 137 9.32 6.45 4.17
C CYS A 137 10.12 5.67 5.24
N HIS A 138 9.91 4.35 5.31
CA HIS A 138 10.55 3.49 6.31
C HIS A 138 11.70 2.69 5.68
N THR A 139 12.89 2.86 6.22
CA THR A 139 14.06 2.04 5.92
C THR A 139 14.19 1.00 7.02
N MET A 140 14.20 -0.28 6.68
CA MET A 140 14.12 -1.37 7.64
C MET A 140 15.28 -1.34 8.65
N GLU A 141 16.50 -1.01 8.19
CA GLU A 141 17.72 -0.90 9.00
C GLU A 141 17.66 0.27 10.00
N ALA A 142 16.82 1.28 9.71
CA ALA A 142 16.65 2.44 10.59
C ALA A 142 15.58 2.22 11.67
N ILE A 143 14.76 1.17 11.55
CA ILE A 143 13.70 0.86 12.50
C ILE A 143 14.33 0.20 13.74
N LYS A 144 14.17 0.84 14.89
CA LYS A 144 14.70 0.34 16.16
C LYS A 144 13.58 0.22 17.18
N PRO A 145 12.89 -0.93 17.24
CA PRO A 145 11.86 -1.16 18.24
C PRO A 145 12.41 -1.12 19.66
N GLU A 146 11.64 -0.60 20.59
CA GLU A 146 12.03 -0.57 22.01
C GLU A 146 11.99 -1.97 22.65
N ARG A 147 11.03 -2.82 22.22
CA ARG A 147 10.82 -4.15 22.80
C ARG A 147 11.74 -5.18 22.12
N VAL A 148 12.35 -6.05 22.91
CA VAL A 148 13.26 -7.12 22.44
C VAL A 148 12.58 -8.01 21.37
N ARG A 149 11.33 -8.42 21.57
CA ARG A 149 10.57 -9.19 20.57
C ARG A 149 10.50 -8.45 19.22
N GLY A 150 10.25 -7.14 19.25
CA GLY A 150 10.24 -6.34 18.02
C GLY A 150 11.61 -6.25 17.36
N GLN A 151 12.68 -6.11 18.16
CA GLN A 151 14.06 -6.08 17.66
C GLN A 151 14.40 -7.40 16.96
N ASN A 152 14.10 -8.54 17.59
CA ASN A 152 14.31 -9.86 17.01
C ASN A 152 13.56 -10.04 15.71
N ALA A 153 12.25 -9.76 15.68
CA ALA A 153 11.43 -9.89 14.47
C ALA A 153 11.95 -9.04 13.30
N HIS A 154 12.40 -7.81 13.56
CA HIS A 154 12.97 -6.95 12.51
C HIS A 154 14.36 -7.43 12.08
N ASN A 155 15.19 -7.89 12.99
CA ASN A 155 16.51 -8.46 12.68
C ASN A 155 16.38 -9.73 11.83
N ASP A 156 15.42 -10.59 12.13
CA ASP A 156 15.18 -11.82 11.38
C ASP A 156 14.62 -11.51 9.98
N ALA A 157 13.70 -10.54 9.88
CA ALA A 157 13.22 -10.06 8.60
C ALA A 157 14.35 -9.51 7.72
N LEU A 158 15.29 -8.78 8.29
CA LEU A 158 16.49 -8.27 7.58
C LEU A 158 17.42 -9.41 7.13
N LYS A 159 17.73 -10.36 8.02
CA LYS A 159 18.60 -11.51 7.71
C LYS A 159 18.03 -12.37 6.57
N ASN A 160 16.73 -12.61 6.61
CA ASN A 160 16.02 -13.45 5.63
C ASN A 160 15.64 -12.71 4.35
N GLY A 161 15.97 -11.41 4.22
CA GLY A 161 15.59 -10.57 3.09
C GLY A 161 14.06 -10.40 2.98
N ASN A 162 13.32 -10.69 4.04
CA ASN A 162 11.86 -10.68 4.07
C ASN A 162 11.34 -9.52 4.92
N SER A 163 11.09 -8.40 4.27
CA SER A 163 10.64 -7.17 4.93
C SER A 163 9.23 -6.75 4.50
N ASN A 164 8.30 -7.70 4.43
CA ASN A 164 6.91 -7.40 4.10
C ASN A 164 6.17 -6.85 5.33
N CYS A 165 6.12 -5.53 5.45
CA CYS A 165 5.62 -4.83 6.63
C CYS A 165 4.17 -5.16 6.95
N ILE A 166 3.30 -5.25 5.91
CA ILE A 166 1.87 -5.48 6.09
C ILE A 166 1.57 -6.88 6.64
N ALA A 167 2.48 -7.84 6.46
CA ALA A 167 2.29 -9.19 7.00
C ALA A 167 2.11 -9.19 8.52
N CYS A 168 2.78 -8.27 9.22
CA CYS A 168 2.69 -8.11 10.67
C CYS A 168 1.95 -6.83 11.09
N HIS A 169 2.01 -5.75 10.27
CA HIS A 169 1.52 -4.42 10.62
C HIS A 169 0.27 -4.05 9.81
N TYR A 170 -0.83 -4.79 9.96
CA TYR A 170 -2.05 -4.61 9.14
C TYR A 170 -3.16 -3.76 9.77
N ASN A 171 -3.06 -3.37 11.02
CA ASN A 171 -4.02 -2.51 11.73
C ASN A 171 -3.34 -1.23 12.26
N LEU A 172 -2.75 -0.41 11.37
CA LEU A 172 -1.90 0.73 11.78
C LEU A 172 -2.62 2.08 11.84
N VAL A 173 -3.58 2.30 10.95
CA VAL A 173 -4.11 3.64 10.69
C VAL A 173 -5.61 3.72 10.90
N HIS A 174 -6.33 2.77 10.33
CA HIS A 174 -7.79 2.73 10.39
C HIS A 174 -8.28 1.86 11.55
N LYS A 175 -9.61 1.93 11.79
CA LYS A 175 -10.28 1.07 12.75
C LYS A 175 -9.81 -0.38 12.59
N GLU A 176 -9.51 -1.00 13.69
CA GLU A 176 -9.08 -2.40 13.73
C GLU A 176 -10.17 -3.32 13.18
N ILE A 177 -9.78 -4.13 12.21
CA ILE A 177 -10.64 -5.13 11.55
C ILE A 177 -9.91 -6.46 11.60
N GLU A 178 -10.61 -7.49 12.06
CA GLU A 178 -10.09 -8.85 12.07
C GLU A 178 -9.59 -9.26 10.69
N PRO A 179 -8.36 -9.76 10.57
CA PRO A 179 -7.82 -10.19 9.29
C PRO A 179 -8.54 -11.44 8.79
N SER A 180 -8.75 -11.52 7.47
CA SER A 180 -9.33 -12.72 6.86
C SER A 180 -8.37 -13.91 6.95
N LYS A 181 -8.92 -15.13 6.93
CA LYS A 181 -8.09 -16.34 6.85
C LYS A 181 -7.19 -16.31 5.60
N GLN A 182 -7.71 -15.84 4.45
CA GLN A 182 -6.93 -15.70 3.23
C GLN A 182 -5.68 -14.83 3.43
N PHE A 183 -5.85 -13.68 4.10
CA PHE A 183 -4.72 -12.80 4.39
C PHE A 183 -3.74 -13.43 5.36
N LEU A 184 -4.21 -14.08 6.43
CA LEU A 184 -3.35 -14.74 7.43
C LEU A 184 -2.52 -15.85 6.81
N ASP A 185 -3.14 -16.71 5.99
CA ASP A 185 -2.46 -17.80 5.29
C ASP A 185 -1.38 -17.26 4.34
N ALA A 186 -1.68 -16.18 3.60
CA ALA A 186 -0.71 -15.54 2.73
C ALA A 186 0.40 -14.81 3.49
N ALA A 187 0.08 -14.14 4.59
CA ALA A 187 1.04 -13.44 5.44
C ALA A 187 1.99 -14.42 6.16
N ALA A 188 1.52 -15.60 6.52
CA ALA A 188 2.32 -16.65 7.17
C ALA A 188 3.54 -17.05 6.35
N LEU A 189 3.48 -16.96 5.01
CA LEU A 189 4.62 -17.22 4.12
C LEU A 189 5.79 -16.24 4.37
N TYR A 190 5.50 -15.07 4.92
CA TYR A 190 6.49 -14.05 5.25
C TYR A 190 6.92 -14.08 6.71
N ILE A 191 6.13 -14.70 7.60
CA ILE A 191 6.39 -14.75 9.03
C ILE A 191 7.08 -16.08 9.41
N GLY A 192 6.74 -17.18 8.73
CA GLY A 192 7.18 -18.54 9.06
C GLY A 192 8.69 -18.80 8.91
N SER A 193 9.42 -17.92 8.24
CA SER A 193 10.89 -17.99 8.22
C SER A 193 11.55 -17.38 9.48
N ALA A 194 10.80 -16.64 10.28
CA ALA A 194 11.30 -16.03 11.53
C ALA A 194 11.06 -16.92 12.77
N GLY A 195 10.09 -17.87 12.70
CA GLY A 195 9.73 -18.74 13.84
C GLY A 195 10.53 -20.03 13.95
N SER A 196 11.23 -20.44 12.89
CA SER A 196 11.96 -21.70 12.87
C SER A 196 13.33 -21.67 13.60
N SER A 197 13.79 -20.51 14.02
CA SER A 197 15.06 -20.35 14.76
C SER A 197 14.89 -20.38 16.28
N GLU A 198 13.67 -20.21 16.81
CA GLU A 198 13.47 -20.26 18.28
C GLU A 198 13.14 -21.67 18.80
N GLU A 199 12.63 -22.57 17.96
CA GLU A 199 12.29 -23.94 18.38
C GLU A 199 13.52 -24.87 18.48
N GLN A 200 14.67 -24.47 17.89
CA GLN A 200 15.91 -25.27 17.96
C GLN A 200 16.82 -24.92 19.14
N THR A 201 16.56 -23.85 19.89
CA THR A 201 17.43 -23.47 21.02
C THR A 201 16.87 -23.89 22.38
N GLU A 202 15.61 -24.31 22.51
CA GLU A 202 15.06 -24.81 23.77
C GLU A 202 15.32 -26.30 23.98
N ASP A 203 15.51 -27.08 22.92
CA ASP A 203 15.79 -28.53 23.02
C ASP A 203 17.28 -28.83 23.32
N GLU A 204 18.21 -27.87 23.12
CA GLU A 204 19.64 -28.12 23.37
C GLU A 204 20.08 -27.75 24.80
N PHE A 205 19.23 -27.07 25.60
CA PHE A 205 19.58 -26.68 26.97
C PHE A 205 19.00 -27.63 28.07
N SER A 206 18.22 -28.63 27.70
CA SER A 206 17.62 -29.56 28.69
C SER A 206 18.39 -30.86 28.88
N GLY A 207 19.59 -31.00 28.35
CA GLY A 207 20.31 -32.28 28.28
C GLY A 207 21.67 -32.36 28.94
N GLU A 208 22.01 -31.58 29.98
CA GLU A 208 23.22 -31.87 30.81
C GLU A 208 23.04 -31.38 32.25
N GLY A 209 22.57 -32.22 33.08
CA GLY A 209 22.46 -32.01 34.52
C GLY A 209 22.27 -33.34 35.25
N GLY A 210 23.12 -34.30 34.94
CA GLY A 210 23.20 -35.58 35.66
C GLY A 210 24.58 -35.79 36.27
N ASP A 211 24.59 -35.93 37.58
CA ASP A 211 25.57 -36.65 38.41
C ASP A 211 26.97 -36.11 38.52
N VAL A 212 27.27 -35.44 39.66
CA VAL A 212 28.49 -35.79 40.47
C VAL A 212 28.13 -35.65 41.96
N LEU A 213 28.41 -36.68 42.70
CA LEU A 213 28.47 -37.03 44.13
C LEU A 213 28.70 -35.87 45.10
#